data_0d45fb653616b35fbf600993cc579a5c
#
_entry.id   0d45fb653616b35fbf600993cc579a5c
#
_cell.length_a   1.000
_cell.length_b   1.000
_cell.length_c   1.000
_cell.angle_alpha   90.00
_cell.angle_beta   90.00
_cell.angle_gamma   90.00
#
_symmetry.space_group_name_H-M   'P 1'
#
loop_
_entity.id
_entity.type
_entity.pdbx_description
1 polymer ?
#
loop_
_entity_poly.entity_id
_entity_poly.type
_entity_poly.pdbx_seq_one_letter_code
_entity_poly.pdbx_strand_id
1 'polypeptide(L)'
;EDTIFGYEYSPEFFIDTELDYSLEVCEAVMNVWQPEEDREIILNLPSTVERATPNVYADQIEWMSRNLSHRESVCLSLHNHNDRGSGVAAAELGLMAGADRVEGCLFGHGERTGNVDLVTLALNLFSQGVDPMLDLSDIDEVRRTVERATGMDVPPRTPYAGELVYTSFSGSHQDAIKKGFADRARAVEAKRAEGLDAATAEIAVPWSMPYLPIDPHDVGRSYEAVVRVNSQSGKGGVAYLLGTTRKLELPRRLQIEFSRIVQRHTDTYGGEVDGDRLWSIFADEYLPAAAAPEAELSRWGRFELRGATLTSTGDDEDSTLTVTLVDGGEEKHLTASGNGPLDAFVTALESTGLSVRILDYVEHALSEGRDAKAASYVECEVDGQVLWGVGIDPSITTSSFKAVISAINRALR
;
A
#
# COMPACT_ATOMS: atom_id res chain seq x y z
N GLU A 1 -39.80 -30.87 -24.92
CA GLU A 1 -38.87 -29.73 -24.61
C GLU A 1 -38.25 -30.05 -23.28
N ASP A 2 -36.92 -30.16 -23.25
CA ASP A 2 -36.13 -30.64 -22.10
C ASP A 2 -35.81 -29.46 -21.15
N THR A 3 -36.81 -28.70 -20.73
CA THR A 3 -36.62 -27.62 -19.75
C THR A 3 -36.65 -28.18 -18.35
N ILE A 4 -35.56 -28.04 -17.60
CA ILE A 4 -35.49 -28.40 -16.19
C ILE A 4 -35.93 -27.19 -15.38
N PHE A 5 -36.91 -27.39 -14.48
CA PHE A 5 -37.37 -26.38 -13.55
C PHE A 5 -36.80 -26.65 -12.16
N GLY A 6 -36.20 -25.64 -11.54
CA GLY A 6 -35.87 -25.63 -10.13
C GLY A 6 -36.93 -24.84 -9.36
N TYR A 7 -37.16 -25.18 -8.12
CA TYR A 7 -38.12 -24.53 -7.23
C TYR A 7 -37.42 -23.91 -6.04
N GLU A 8 -37.81 -22.68 -5.74
CA GLU A 8 -37.36 -21.95 -4.56
C GLU A 8 -38.56 -21.38 -3.83
N TYR A 9 -38.55 -21.52 -2.50
CA TYR A 9 -39.51 -20.89 -1.62
C TYR A 9 -38.82 -20.08 -0.54
N SER A 10 -39.23 -18.81 -0.37
CA SER A 10 -38.69 -17.89 0.63
C SER A 10 -39.80 -17.42 1.58
N PRO A 11 -39.89 -17.90 2.84
CA PRO A 11 -40.71 -17.29 3.85
C PRO A 11 -40.11 -15.93 4.27
N GLU A 12 -40.58 -14.85 3.65
CA GLU A 12 -39.91 -13.56 3.66
C GLU A 12 -39.59 -13.01 5.08
N PHE A 13 -40.50 -13.15 6.03
CA PHE A 13 -40.27 -12.71 7.41
C PHE A 13 -39.75 -13.82 8.32
N PHE A 14 -38.97 -14.75 7.82
CA PHE A 14 -38.43 -15.87 8.60
C PHE A 14 -37.82 -15.43 9.94
N ILE A 15 -36.99 -14.39 9.93
CA ILE A 15 -36.26 -13.91 11.13
C ILE A 15 -37.19 -13.45 12.26
N ASP A 16 -38.39 -13.00 11.95
CA ASP A 16 -39.39 -12.48 12.90
C ASP A 16 -40.58 -13.45 13.10
N THR A 17 -40.52 -14.63 12.49
CA THR A 17 -41.58 -15.66 12.56
C THR A 17 -41.16 -16.77 13.56
N GLU A 18 -42.11 -17.31 14.29
CA GLU A 18 -41.89 -18.46 15.17
C GLU A 18 -41.35 -19.64 14.35
N LEU A 19 -40.29 -20.28 14.86
CA LEU A 19 -39.60 -21.35 14.12
C LEU A 19 -40.50 -22.54 13.81
N ASP A 20 -41.38 -22.93 14.74
CA ASP A 20 -42.37 -24.00 14.56
C ASP A 20 -43.30 -23.71 13.39
N TYR A 21 -43.78 -22.46 13.27
CA TYR A 21 -44.64 -22.04 12.17
C TYR A 21 -43.89 -21.97 10.86
N SER A 22 -42.66 -21.45 10.87
CA SER A 22 -41.80 -21.42 9.70
C SER A 22 -41.52 -22.84 9.18
N LEU A 23 -41.29 -23.79 10.09
CA LEU A 23 -41.14 -25.21 9.76
C LEU A 23 -42.39 -25.77 9.13
N GLU A 24 -43.59 -25.55 9.76
CA GLU A 24 -44.88 -26.01 9.23
C GLU A 24 -45.12 -25.55 7.79
N VAL A 25 -44.84 -24.27 7.51
CA VAL A 25 -45.02 -23.70 6.17
C VAL A 25 -44.04 -24.33 5.16
N CYS A 26 -42.76 -24.47 5.51
CA CYS A 26 -41.74 -25.11 4.67
C CYS A 26 -42.11 -26.56 4.36
N GLU A 27 -42.54 -27.33 5.37
CA GLU A 27 -43.01 -28.72 5.21
C GLU A 27 -44.24 -28.81 4.30
N ALA A 28 -45.19 -27.86 4.43
CA ALA A 28 -46.37 -27.82 3.56
C ALA A 28 -45.99 -27.58 2.09
N VAL A 29 -44.99 -26.73 1.82
CA VAL A 29 -44.45 -26.49 0.45
C VAL A 29 -43.75 -27.74 -0.05
N MET A 30 -42.88 -28.37 0.77
CA MET A 30 -42.20 -29.61 0.41
C MET A 30 -43.19 -30.73 0.08
N ASN A 31 -44.29 -30.83 0.82
CA ASN A 31 -45.34 -31.82 0.56
C ASN A 31 -46.02 -31.61 -0.80
N VAL A 32 -46.04 -30.40 -1.35
CA VAL A 32 -46.60 -30.11 -2.69
C VAL A 32 -45.57 -30.43 -3.78
N TRP A 33 -44.32 -30.03 -3.57
CA TRP A 33 -43.27 -30.15 -4.56
C TRP A 33 -42.59 -31.52 -4.62
N GLN A 34 -42.70 -32.30 -3.52
CA GLN A 34 -42.17 -33.66 -3.40
C GLN A 34 -40.67 -33.70 -3.81
N PRO A 35 -39.77 -33.05 -3.05
CA PRO A 35 -38.34 -33.10 -3.36
C PRO A 35 -37.78 -34.50 -3.22
N GLU A 36 -36.79 -34.79 -4.06
CA GLU A 36 -36.00 -36.06 -4.07
C GLU A 36 -34.52 -35.68 -4.17
N GLU A 37 -33.59 -36.60 -3.90
CA GLU A 37 -32.15 -36.35 -3.93
C GLU A 37 -31.65 -35.82 -5.32
N ASP A 38 -32.30 -36.27 -6.41
CA ASP A 38 -31.98 -35.85 -7.79
C ASP A 38 -32.83 -34.65 -8.24
N ARG A 39 -33.70 -34.16 -7.39
CA ARG A 39 -34.60 -33.00 -7.62
C ARG A 39 -34.76 -32.20 -6.34
N GLU A 40 -33.68 -31.61 -5.90
CA GLU A 40 -33.67 -30.75 -4.73
C GLU A 40 -34.57 -29.50 -4.90
N ILE A 41 -35.07 -29.01 -3.79
CA ILE A 41 -35.70 -27.68 -3.71
C ILE A 41 -34.85 -26.74 -2.88
N ILE A 42 -34.98 -25.44 -3.13
CA ILE A 42 -34.35 -24.41 -2.35
C ILE A 42 -35.38 -23.89 -1.33
N LEU A 43 -35.02 -23.97 -0.05
CA LEU A 43 -35.70 -23.22 1.00
C LEU A 43 -34.78 -22.10 1.43
N ASN A 44 -35.16 -20.86 1.09
CA ASN A 44 -34.37 -19.68 1.33
C ASN A 44 -34.89 -18.94 2.57
N LEU A 45 -34.10 -18.90 3.63
CA LEU A 45 -34.51 -18.39 4.95
C LEU A 45 -33.92 -16.98 5.15
N PRO A 46 -34.68 -15.90 4.81
CA PRO A 46 -34.11 -14.56 4.81
C PRO A 46 -34.05 -13.94 6.21
N SER A 47 -32.99 -13.21 6.44
CA SER A 47 -32.94 -12.14 7.43
C SER A 47 -33.34 -10.83 6.74
N THR A 48 -34.64 -10.67 6.52
CA THR A 48 -35.22 -9.53 5.77
C THR A 48 -34.86 -8.18 6.38
N VAL A 49 -34.77 -8.14 7.70
CA VAL A 49 -34.17 -7.05 8.47
C VAL A 49 -33.25 -7.65 9.53
N GLU A 50 -32.03 -7.23 9.63
CA GLU A 50 -31.12 -7.68 10.69
C GLU A 50 -31.60 -7.24 12.06
N ARG A 51 -32.42 -8.07 12.74
CA ARG A 51 -32.99 -7.78 14.07
C ARG A 51 -32.12 -8.24 15.21
N ALA A 52 -31.41 -9.35 15.02
CA ALA A 52 -30.64 -10.03 16.04
C ALA A 52 -29.13 -10.01 15.70
N THR A 53 -28.34 -10.53 16.63
CA THR A 53 -26.90 -10.77 16.39
C THR A 53 -26.72 -11.99 15.49
N PRO A 54 -25.59 -12.06 14.73
CA PRO A 54 -25.34 -13.17 13.79
C PRO A 54 -25.48 -14.58 14.37
N ASN A 55 -25.07 -14.76 15.62
CA ASN A 55 -25.19 -16.06 16.30
C ASN A 55 -26.64 -16.48 16.52
N VAL A 56 -27.55 -15.53 16.82
CA VAL A 56 -28.99 -15.86 16.99
C VAL A 56 -29.59 -16.29 15.66
N TYR A 57 -29.26 -15.64 14.57
CA TYR A 57 -29.67 -16.08 13.23
C TYR A 57 -29.12 -17.48 12.92
N ALA A 58 -27.85 -17.73 13.20
CA ALA A 58 -27.25 -19.04 13.01
C ALA A 58 -27.93 -20.13 13.85
N ASP A 59 -28.31 -19.84 15.10
CA ASP A 59 -29.08 -20.77 15.96
C ASP A 59 -30.46 -21.11 15.34
N GLN A 60 -31.12 -20.14 14.69
CA GLN A 60 -32.38 -20.37 13.97
C GLN A 60 -32.16 -21.26 12.73
N ILE A 61 -31.08 -21.04 11.99
CA ILE A 61 -30.72 -21.87 10.82
C ILE A 61 -30.39 -23.29 11.27
N GLU A 62 -29.59 -23.47 12.32
CA GLU A 62 -29.29 -24.80 12.86
C GLU A 62 -30.55 -25.55 13.27
N TRP A 63 -31.44 -24.82 13.95
CA TRP A 63 -32.72 -25.40 14.37
C TRP A 63 -33.56 -25.86 13.17
N MET A 64 -33.70 -25.04 12.13
CA MET A 64 -34.38 -25.39 10.87
C MET A 64 -33.70 -26.59 10.18
N SER A 65 -32.39 -26.56 10.02
CA SER A 65 -31.63 -27.64 9.39
C SER A 65 -31.81 -28.99 10.08
N ARG A 66 -31.96 -28.99 11.41
CA ARG A 66 -32.16 -30.20 12.22
C ARG A 66 -33.59 -30.73 12.24
N ASN A 67 -34.58 -29.88 11.99
CA ASN A 67 -36.00 -30.24 12.14
C ASN A 67 -36.71 -30.41 10.79
N LEU A 68 -36.15 -29.93 9.66
CA LEU A 68 -36.70 -30.19 8.35
C LEU A 68 -36.65 -31.69 8.02
N SER A 69 -37.79 -32.22 7.56
CA SER A 69 -37.84 -33.57 6.98
C SER A 69 -37.13 -33.59 5.64
N HIS A 70 -36.63 -34.75 5.24
CA HIS A 70 -35.90 -34.90 3.94
C HIS A 70 -34.84 -33.84 3.70
N ARG A 71 -34.07 -33.50 4.76
CA ARG A 71 -33.03 -32.48 4.72
C ARG A 71 -32.03 -32.67 3.55
N GLU A 72 -31.78 -33.92 3.20
CA GLU A 72 -30.93 -34.36 2.10
C GLU A 72 -31.44 -33.95 0.70
N SER A 73 -32.72 -33.61 0.58
CA SER A 73 -33.37 -33.16 -0.65
C SER A 73 -33.65 -31.64 -0.64
N VAL A 74 -33.08 -30.91 0.29
CA VAL A 74 -33.25 -29.47 0.46
C VAL A 74 -31.92 -28.75 0.39
N CYS A 75 -31.80 -27.81 -0.55
CA CYS A 75 -30.77 -26.80 -0.51
C CYS A 75 -31.22 -25.67 0.43
N LEU A 76 -30.67 -25.63 1.64
CA LEU A 76 -30.99 -24.60 2.62
C LEU A 76 -30.20 -23.34 2.31
N SER A 77 -30.89 -22.28 1.89
CA SER A 77 -30.31 -21.02 1.42
C SER A 77 -30.53 -19.91 2.44
N LEU A 78 -29.57 -19.00 2.47
CA LEU A 78 -29.60 -17.80 3.31
C LEU A 78 -29.73 -16.55 2.44
N HIS A 79 -30.49 -15.55 2.93
CA HIS A 79 -30.64 -14.25 2.27
C HIS A 79 -30.54 -13.14 3.31
N ASN A 80 -29.33 -12.67 3.57
CA ASN A 80 -29.08 -11.71 4.65
C ASN A 80 -29.08 -10.28 4.11
N HIS A 81 -29.86 -9.40 4.77
CA HIS A 81 -29.66 -7.95 4.67
C HIS A 81 -28.58 -7.48 5.65
N ASN A 82 -28.20 -6.22 5.56
CA ASN A 82 -27.03 -5.66 6.26
C ASN A 82 -27.39 -4.45 7.13
N ASP A 83 -28.60 -4.44 7.72
CA ASP A 83 -29.14 -3.29 8.48
C ASP A 83 -28.32 -2.94 9.73
N ARG A 84 -27.59 -3.91 10.30
CA ARG A 84 -26.70 -3.75 11.46
C ARG A 84 -25.23 -3.73 11.07
N GLY A 85 -24.89 -3.90 9.78
CA GLY A 85 -23.53 -4.02 9.29
C GLY A 85 -22.87 -5.38 9.59
N SER A 86 -23.67 -6.41 9.90
CA SER A 86 -23.18 -7.75 10.24
C SER A 86 -23.66 -8.85 9.29
N GLY A 87 -24.18 -8.50 8.13
CA GLY A 87 -24.72 -9.45 7.15
C GLY A 87 -23.74 -10.54 6.72
N VAL A 88 -22.48 -10.19 6.49
CA VAL A 88 -21.42 -11.17 6.14
C VAL A 88 -21.20 -12.15 7.30
N ALA A 89 -21.08 -11.66 8.53
CA ALA A 89 -20.89 -12.52 9.71
C ALA A 89 -22.10 -13.42 9.96
N ALA A 90 -23.33 -12.94 9.71
CA ALA A 90 -24.53 -13.74 9.82
C ALA A 90 -24.56 -14.87 8.77
N ALA A 91 -24.14 -14.59 7.54
CA ALA A 91 -24.03 -15.61 6.48
C ALA A 91 -22.96 -16.65 6.80
N GLU A 92 -21.77 -16.24 7.23
CA GLU A 92 -20.69 -17.18 7.63
C GLU A 92 -21.16 -18.13 8.75
N LEU A 93 -21.75 -17.58 9.82
CA LEU A 93 -22.24 -18.39 10.91
C LEU A 93 -23.43 -19.27 10.49
N GLY A 94 -24.29 -18.80 9.58
CA GLY A 94 -25.39 -19.59 9.03
C GLY A 94 -24.90 -20.78 8.18
N LEU A 95 -23.83 -20.61 7.39
CA LEU A 95 -23.16 -21.71 6.69
C LEU A 95 -22.58 -22.74 7.70
N MET A 96 -21.93 -22.27 8.75
CA MET A 96 -21.42 -23.14 9.81
C MET A 96 -22.54 -23.87 10.57
N ALA A 97 -23.76 -23.30 10.59
CA ALA A 97 -24.94 -23.87 11.20
C ALA A 97 -25.68 -24.88 10.32
N GLY A 98 -25.19 -25.11 9.09
CA GLY A 98 -25.71 -26.16 8.21
C GLY A 98 -26.50 -25.65 7.00
N ALA A 99 -26.38 -24.38 6.63
CA ALA A 99 -26.85 -23.91 5.33
C ALA A 99 -25.91 -24.34 4.19
N ASP A 100 -26.47 -24.49 2.99
CA ASP A 100 -25.76 -24.98 1.80
C ASP A 100 -25.44 -23.84 0.80
N ARG A 101 -26.20 -22.75 0.83
CA ARG A 101 -26.17 -21.69 -0.16
C ARG A 101 -26.37 -20.32 0.48
N VAL A 102 -25.84 -19.27 -0.12
CA VAL A 102 -26.10 -17.87 0.26
C VAL A 102 -26.49 -17.07 -0.98
N GLU A 103 -27.52 -16.27 -0.85
CA GLU A 103 -27.91 -15.23 -1.80
C GLU A 103 -27.49 -13.85 -1.29
N GLY A 104 -27.09 -13.01 -2.19
CA GLY A 104 -26.68 -11.65 -1.86
C GLY A 104 -26.39 -10.83 -3.09
N CYS A 105 -25.70 -9.73 -2.88
CA CYS A 105 -25.29 -8.84 -3.97
C CYS A 105 -23.77 -8.67 -3.97
N LEU A 106 -23.18 -8.55 -5.15
CA LEU A 106 -21.77 -8.15 -5.25
C LEU A 106 -21.60 -6.76 -4.62
N PHE A 107 -20.64 -6.66 -3.72
CA PHE A 107 -20.37 -5.46 -2.89
C PHE A 107 -21.54 -5.01 -2.00
N GLY A 108 -22.52 -5.88 -1.80
CA GLY A 108 -23.68 -5.60 -0.94
C GLY A 108 -24.67 -4.59 -1.52
N HIS A 109 -24.62 -4.26 -2.81
CA HIS A 109 -25.49 -3.28 -3.45
C HIS A 109 -26.95 -3.80 -3.54
N GLY A 110 -27.77 -3.53 -2.54
CA GLY A 110 -29.15 -3.97 -2.42
C GLY A 110 -30.04 -2.93 -1.73
N GLU A 111 -31.23 -3.33 -1.35
CA GLU A 111 -32.18 -2.45 -0.67
C GLU A 111 -31.70 -1.93 0.69
N ARG A 112 -32.10 -0.74 1.07
CA ARG A 112 -31.79 -0.05 2.34
C ARG A 112 -30.27 0.06 2.55
N THR A 113 -29.73 -0.71 3.47
CA THR A 113 -28.29 -0.81 3.77
C THR A 113 -27.55 -1.84 2.91
N GLY A 114 -28.29 -2.51 2.01
CA GLY A 114 -27.79 -3.57 1.15
C GLY A 114 -28.01 -4.98 1.71
N ASN A 115 -27.55 -5.95 0.96
CA ASN A 115 -27.53 -7.37 1.29
C ASN A 115 -26.14 -7.79 1.75
N VAL A 116 -25.99 -9.08 2.09
CA VAL A 116 -24.66 -9.65 2.28
C VAL A 116 -23.79 -9.39 1.06
N ASP A 117 -22.59 -8.89 1.29
CA ASP A 117 -21.59 -8.70 0.22
C ASP A 117 -21.00 -10.05 -0.14
N LEU A 118 -21.38 -10.56 -1.31
CA LEU A 118 -20.91 -11.85 -1.82
C LEU A 118 -19.41 -11.87 -2.11
N VAL A 119 -18.81 -10.72 -2.47
CA VAL A 119 -17.35 -10.64 -2.71
C VAL A 119 -16.61 -10.83 -1.40
N THR A 120 -17.03 -10.12 -0.35
CA THR A 120 -16.41 -10.26 0.96
C THR A 120 -16.63 -11.67 1.53
N LEU A 121 -17.84 -12.21 1.46
CA LEU A 121 -18.15 -13.56 1.93
C LEU A 121 -17.29 -14.62 1.20
N ALA A 122 -17.24 -14.57 -0.12
CA ALA A 122 -16.48 -15.51 -0.94
C ALA A 122 -14.99 -15.49 -0.58
N LEU A 123 -14.39 -14.33 -0.43
CA LEU A 123 -12.97 -14.21 -0.10
C LEU A 123 -12.68 -14.53 1.38
N ASN A 124 -13.64 -14.34 2.29
CA ASN A 124 -13.55 -14.87 3.65
C ASN A 124 -13.49 -16.40 3.65
N LEU A 125 -14.37 -17.07 2.90
CA LEU A 125 -14.36 -18.53 2.75
C LEU A 125 -13.04 -19.01 2.11
N PHE A 126 -12.60 -18.35 1.03
CA PHE A 126 -11.33 -18.64 0.36
C PHE A 126 -10.14 -18.54 1.33
N SER A 127 -10.11 -17.51 2.18
CA SER A 127 -9.05 -17.34 3.19
C SER A 127 -8.97 -18.47 4.21
N GLN A 128 -10.06 -19.25 4.36
CA GLN A 128 -10.15 -20.42 5.22
C GLN A 128 -9.98 -21.75 4.45
N GLY A 129 -9.63 -21.69 3.16
CA GLY A 129 -9.43 -22.85 2.32
C GLY A 129 -10.72 -23.48 1.79
N VAL A 130 -11.83 -22.75 1.81
CA VAL A 130 -13.11 -23.17 1.23
C VAL A 130 -13.27 -22.51 -0.14
N ASP A 131 -13.44 -23.30 -1.18
CA ASP A 131 -13.72 -22.83 -2.53
C ASP A 131 -15.11 -22.15 -2.57
N PRO A 132 -15.21 -20.84 -2.82
CA PRO A 132 -16.49 -20.16 -2.89
C PRO A 132 -17.25 -20.43 -4.18
N MET A 133 -16.67 -21.19 -5.12
CA MET A 133 -17.20 -21.48 -6.45
C MET A 133 -17.48 -20.21 -7.30
N LEU A 134 -16.75 -19.15 -7.03
CA LEU A 134 -16.79 -17.87 -7.74
C LEU A 134 -15.38 -17.50 -8.19
N ASP A 135 -15.26 -17.05 -9.44
CA ASP A 135 -14.01 -16.54 -9.99
C ASP A 135 -13.88 -15.05 -9.67
N LEU A 136 -12.98 -14.70 -8.74
CA LEU A 136 -12.63 -13.35 -8.34
C LEU A 136 -11.16 -13.03 -8.66
N SER A 137 -10.55 -13.77 -9.59
CA SER A 137 -9.15 -13.60 -9.99
C SER A 137 -8.84 -12.25 -10.67
N ASP A 138 -9.85 -11.51 -11.12
CA ASP A 138 -9.77 -10.09 -11.54
C ASP A 138 -10.85 -9.29 -10.81
N ILE A 139 -10.59 -8.98 -9.55
CA ILE A 139 -11.54 -8.26 -8.69
C ILE A 139 -11.83 -6.83 -9.19
N ASP A 140 -10.88 -6.23 -9.92
CA ASP A 140 -11.05 -4.89 -10.48
C ASP A 140 -12.03 -4.88 -11.67
N GLU A 141 -12.07 -5.95 -12.49
CA GLU A 141 -13.08 -6.08 -13.54
C GLU A 141 -14.46 -6.31 -12.93
N VAL A 142 -14.57 -7.14 -11.91
CA VAL A 142 -15.82 -7.34 -11.16
C VAL A 142 -16.32 -6.01 -10.59
N ARG A 143 -15.43 -5.24 -9.94
CA ARG A 143 -15.77 -3.92 -9.38
C ARG A 143 -16.25 -2.97 -10.45
N ARG A 144 -15.49 -2.76 -11.53
CA ARG A 144 -15.87 -1.86 -12.64
C ARG A 144 -17.19 -2.25 -13.27
N THR A 145 -17.46 -3.55 -13.39
CA THR A 145 -18.71 -4.05 -13.97
C THR A 145 -19.91 -3.72 -13.08
N VAL A 146 -19.78 -3.94 -11.76
CA VAL A 146 -20.84 -3.61 -10.81
C VAL A 146 -21.07 -2.11 -10.71
N GLU A 147 -20.00 -1.30 -10.59
CA GLU A 147 -20.11 0.17 -10.56
C GLU A 147 -20.83 0.71 -11.80
N ARG A 148 -20.49 0.19 -12.99
CA ARG A 148 -21.14 0.57 -14.24
C ARG A 148 -22.61 0.14 -14.29
N ALA A 149 -22.94 -1.04 -13.79
CA ALA A 149 -24.29 -1.58 -13.83
C ALA A 149 -25.23 -0.91 -12.81
N THR A 150 -24.73 -0.59 -11.63
CA THR A 150 -25.52 -0.02 -10.52
C THR A 150 -25.48 1.50 -10.46
N GLY A 151 -24.46 2.13 -11.07
CA GLY A 151 -24.19 3.56 -10.93
C GLY A 151 -23.71 3.98 -9.54
N MET A 152 -23.28 3.02 -8.71
CA MET A 152 -22.78 3.25 -7.35
C MET A 152 -21.32 2.86 -7.27
N ASP A 153 -20.49 3.71 -6.66
CA ASP A 153 -19.06 3.46 -6.45
C ASP A 153 -18.86 2.45 -5.30
N VAL A 154 -17.89 1.57 -5.46
CA VAL A 154 -17.41 0.71 -4.38
C VAL A 154 -16.47 1.51 -3.46
N PRO A 155 -16.76 1.64 -2.17
CA PRO A 155 -15.95 2.44 -1.26
C PRO A 155 -14.46 2.01 -1.25
N PRO A 156 -13.51 2.98 -1.16
CA PRO A 156 -12.07 2.66 -1.22
C PRO A 156 -11.55 1.73 -0.12
N ARG A 157 -12.33 1.51 0.94
CA ARG A 157 -11.99 0.62 2.07
C ARG A 157 -12.84 -0.64 2.12
N THR A 158 -13.58 -0.96 1.05
CA THR A 158 -14.33 -2.22 0.95
C THR A 158 -13.36 -3.40 1.08
N PRO A 159 -13.64 -4.40 1.91
CA PRO A 159 -12.76 -5.54 2.08
C PRO A 159 -12.38 -6.16 0.72
N TYR A 160 -11.11 -6.52 0.58
CA TYR A 160 -10.48 -7.12 -0.61
C TYR A 160 -10.50 -6.30 -1.90
N ALA A 161 -11.55 -5.52 -2.17
CA ALA A 161 -11.79 -4.86 -3.46
C ALA A 161 -11.51 -3.35 -3.46
N GLY A 162 -11.50 -2.70 -2.31
CA GLY A 162 -11.25 -1.27 -2.19
C GLY A 162 -9.84 -0.89 -2.65
N GLU A 163 -9.66 0.31 -3.15
CA GLU A 163 -8.36 0.80 -3.65
C GLU A 163 -7.28 0.89 -2.56
N LEU A 164 -7.69 1.01 -1.30
CA LEU A 164 -6.78 1.22 -0.16
C LEU A 164 -6.50 -0.04 0.65
N VAL A 165 -7.10 -1.19 0.31
CA VAL A 165 -7.05 -2.38 1.18
C VAL A 165 -5.70 -3.09 1.19
N TYR A 166 -4.90 -2.94 0.13
CA TYR A 166 -3.55 -3.49 0.04
C TYR A 166 -2.47 -2.43 0.24
N THR A 167 -2.82 -1.27 0.79
CA THR A 167 -1.88 -0.19 1.08
C THR A 167 -1.56 -0.14 2.57
N SER A 168 -0.29 0.12 2.90
CA SER A 168 0.15 0.33 4.27
C SER A 168 0.79 1.70 4.42
N PHE A 169 0.33 2.48 5.40
CA PHE A 169 0.82 3.85 5.66
C PHE A 169 1.94 3.90 6.71
N SER A 170 2.13 2.83 7.47
CA SER A 170 3.13 2.75 8.53
C SER A 170 4.41 2.08 8.03
N GLY A 171 5.56 2.71 8.21
CA GLY A 171 6.85 2.12 7.84
C GLY A 171 7.17 0.81 8.58
N SER A 172 6.65 0.62 9.80
CA SER A 172 6.79 -0.64 10.54
C SER A 172 5.96 -1.77 9.93
N HIS A 173 4.76 -1.46 9.43
CA HIS A 173 3.92 -2.45 8.73
C HIS A 173 4.55 -2.86 7.40
N GLN A 174 5.11 -1.92 6.65
CA GLN A 174 5.80 -2.18 5.39
C GLN A 174 7.05 -3.05 5.59
N ASP A 175 7.84 -2.77 6.63
CA ASP A 175 9.01 -3.59 6.98
C ASP A 175 8.58 -5.02 7.36
N ALA A 176 7.47 -5.16 8.11
CA ALA A 176 6.93 -6.46 8.46
C ALA A 176 6.44 -7.24 7.22
N ILE A 177 5.73 -6.59 6.30
CA ILE A 177 5.27 -7.22 5.05
C ILE A 177 6.47 -7.63 4.19
N LYS A 178 7.47 -6.75 4.01
CA LYS A 178 8.70 -7.08 3.28
C LYS A 178 9.41 -8.31 3.86
N LYS A 179 9.53 -8.38 5.18
CA LYS A 179 10.11 -9.54 5.88
C LYS A 179 9.25 -10.78 5.68
N GLY A 180 7.92 -10.64 5.77
CA GLY A 180 6.98 -11.73 5.52
C GLY A 180 7.14 -12.34 4.14
N PHE A 181 7.24 -11.53 3.07
CA PHE A 181 7.51 -12.02 1.72
C PHE A 181 8.85 -12.74 1.62
N ALA A 182 9.91 -12.21 2.23
CA ALA A 182 11.21 -12.86 2.25
C ALA A 182 11.19 -14.20 3.00
N ASP A 183 10.45 -14.27 4.11
CA ASP A 183 10.29 -15.51 4.90
C ASP A 183 9.51 -16.56 4.12
N ARG A 184 8.41 -16.17 3.48
CA ARG A 184 7.61 -17.06 2.62
C ARG A 184 8.44 -17.59 1.44
N ALA A 185 9.20 -16.73 0.76
CA ALA A 185 10.07 -17.15 -0.35
C ALA A 185 11.10 -18.18 0.10
N ARG A 186 11.70 -18.01 1.31
CA ARG A 186 12.62 -19.01 1.87
C ARG A 186 11.92 -20.33 2.20
N ALA A 187 10.70 -20.28 2.73
CA ALA A 187 9.93 -21.48 3.03
C ALA A 187 9.54 -22.26 1.76
N VAL A 188 9.14 -21.55 0.71
CA VAL A 188 8.84 -22.17 -0.61
C VAL A 188 10.10 -22.80 -1.21
N GLU A 189 11.24 -22.11 -1.16
CA GLU A 189 12.50 -22.68 -1.67
C GLU A 189 12.93 -23.91 -0.87
N ALA A 190 12.72 -23.95 0.44
CA ALA A 190 12.95 -25.14 1.24
C ALA A 190 12.07 -26.32 0.78
N LYS A 191 10.80 -26.08 0.44
CA LYS A 191 9.90 -27.09 -0.10
C LYS A 191 10.36 -27.60 -1.48
N ARG A 192 10.87 -26.72 -2.33
CA ARG A 192 11.50 -27.13 -3.60
C ARG A 192 12.73 -27.99 -3.40
N ALA A 193 13.57 -27.65 -2.42
CA ALA A 193 14.73 -28.45 -2.06
C ALA A 193 14.36 -29.86 -1.51
N GLU A 194 13.15 -30.02 -0.93
CA GLU A 194 12.57 -31.31 -0.56
C GLU A 194 12.07 -32.14 -1.77
N GLY A 195 12.10 -31.55 -2.99
CA GLY A 195 11.73 -32.22 -4.24
C GLY A 195 10.33 -31.91 -4.79
N LEU A 196 9.62 -30.93 -4.22
CA LEU A 196 8.34 -30.49 -4.75
C LEU A 196 8.56 -29.60 -6.00
N ASP A 197 7.68 -29.72 -6.99
CA ASP A 197 7.64 -28.77 -8.10
C ASP A 197 7.22 -27.36 -7.62
N ALA A 198 7.39 -26.34 -8.48
CA ALA A 198 7.18 -24.96 -8.10
C ALA A 198 5.76 -24.66 -7.61
N ALA A 199 4.74 -25.19 -8.28
CA ALA A 199 3.34 -24.94 -7.95
C ALA A 199 2.95 -25.64 -6.64
N THR A 200 3.35 -26.90 -6.49
CA THR A 200 3.11 -27.69 -5.27
C THR A 200 3.84 -27.09 -4.06
N ALA A 201 5.05 -26.56 -4.24
CA ALA A 201 5.81 -25.91 -3.17
C ALA A 201 5.13 -24.61 -2.69
N GLU A 202 4.55 -23.82 -3.61
CA GLU A 202 3.78 -22.62 -3.26
C GLU A 202 2.53 -22.97 -2.43
N ILE A 203 1.78 -24.00 -2.84
CA ILE A 203 0.57 -24.46 -2.13
C ILE A 203 0.92 -25.08 -0.78
N ALA A 204 2.06 -25.75 -0.65
CA ALA A 204 2.49 -26.40 0.58
C ALA A 204 2.90 -25.41 1.70
N VAL A 205 3.08 -24.14 1.37
CA VAL A 205 3.39 -23.08 2.34
C VAL A 205 2.14 -22.23 2.57
N PRO A 206 1.46 -22.37 3.72
CA PRO A 206 0.26 -21.59 4.03
C PRO A 206 0.54 -20.10 3.97
N TRP A 207 -0.47 -19.33 3.54
CA TRP A 207 -0.41 -17.88 3.58
C TRP A 207 -0.39 -17.40 5.03
N SER A 208 0.69 -16.74 5.42
CA SER A 208 0.88 -16.19 6.77
C SER A 208 1.59 -14.85 6.69
N MET A 209 1.02 -13.94 5.90
CA MET A 209 1.62 -12.63 5.67
C MET A 209 1.11 -11.62 6.69
N PRO A 210 2.00 -10.86 7.37
CA PRO A 210 1.55 -9.76 8.23
C PRO A 210 0.69 -8.77 7.44
N TYR A 211 -0.46 -8.39 8.01
CA TYR A 211 -1.39 -7.38 7.48
C TYR A 211 -2.09 -7.70 6.15
N LEU A 212 -1.85 -8.84 5.55
CA LEU A 212 -2.49 -9.27 4.31
C LEU A 212 -3.23 -10.60 4.54
N PRO A 213 -4.58 -10.59 4.55
CA PRO A 213 -5.38 -11.78 4.83
C PRO A 213 -5.31 -12.83 3.71
N ILE A 214 -5.08 -12.40 2.48
CA ILE A 214 -4.88 -13.25 1.29
C ILE A 214 -3.72 -12.72 0.46
N ASP A 215 -3.21 -13.51 -0.48
CA ASP A 215 -2.29 -13.03 -1.50
C ASP A 215 -3.03 -12.09 -2.46
N PRO A 216 -2.61 -10.83 -2.63
CA PRO A 216 -3.22 -9.94 -3.60
C PRO A 216 -3.22 -10.49 -5.04
N HIS A 217 -2.28 -11.36 -5.40
CA HIS A 217 -2.25 -11.99 -6.72
C HIS A 217 -3.44 -12.92 -6.98
N ASP A 218 -4.03 -13.52 -5.93
CA ASP A 218 -5.21 -14.37 -6.05
C ASP A 218 -6.45 -13.61 -6.57
N VAL A 219 -6.45 -12.30 -6.42
CA VAL A 219 -7.52 -11.40 -6.88
C VAL A 219 -7.07 -10.48 -8.02
N GLY A 220 -5.97 -10.80 -8.70
CA GLY A 220 -5.44 -10.04 -9.84
C GLY A 220 -4.77 -8.72 -9.48
N ARG A 221 -4.44 -8.53 -8.19
CA ARG A 221 -3.73 -7.34 -7.70
C ARG A 221 -2.29 -7.67 -7.31
N SER A 222 -1.47 -6.66 -7.23
CA SER A 222 -0.15 -6.75 -6.62
C SER A 222 -0.14 -6.03 -5.27
N TYR A 223 0.73 -6.48 -4.37
CA TYR A 223 1.10 -5.64 -3.25
C TYR A 223 1.99 -4.52 -3.81
N GLU A 224 1.36 -3.50 -4.31
CA GLU A 224 2.03 -2.24 -4.52
C GLU A 224 2.05 -1.53 -3.18
N ALA A 225 3.25 -1.34 -2.66
CA ALA A 225 3.45 -0.37 -1.62
C ALA A 225 3.18 1.02 -2.22
N VAL A 226 1.92 1.36 -2.48
CA VAL A 226 1.50 2.73 -2.66
C VAL A 226 1.62 3.37 -1.30
N VAL A 227 2.87 3.66 -0.94
CA VAL A 227 3.18 4.38 0.28
C VAL A 227 2.70 5.81 0.04
N ARG A 228 1.50 6.11 0.47
CA ARG A 228 1.04 7.48 0.62
C ARG A 228 1.52 7.96 1.98
N VAL A 229 2.34 8.97 1.97
CA VAL A 229 2.82 9.61 3.20
C VAL A 229 1.77 10.63 3.64
N ASN A 230 1.26 10.46 4.85
CA ASN A 230 0.39 11.45 5.50
C ASN A 230 1.06 11.97 6.78
N SER A 231 0.38 12.89 7.48
CA SER A 231 0.87 13.48 8.74
C SER A 231 1.19 12.47 9.86
N GLN A 232 0.74 11.22 9.73
CA GLN A 232 1.03 10.14 10.68
C GLN A 232 2.09 9.15 10.18
N SER A 233 2.58 9.32 8.94
CA SER A 233 3.61 8.47 8.36
C SER A 233 4.97 8.82 8.94
N GLY A 234 5.56 7.91 9.69
CA GLY A 234 6.89 8.11 10.27
C GLY A 234 8.00 8.13 9.20
N LYS A 235 9.21 8.49 9.65
CA LYS A 235 10.44 8.57 8.83
C LYS A 235 10.72 7.37 7.90
N GLY A 236 10.28 6.18 8.29
CA GLY A 236 10.46 4.96 7.49
C GLY A 236 9.65 4.95 6.18
N GLY A 237 8.43 5.49 6.18
CA GLY A 237 7.59 5.56 4.99
C GLY A 237 8.14 6.52 3.94
N VAL A 238 8.62 7.68 4.39
CA VAL A 238 9.23 8.71 3.54
C VAL A 238 10.51 8.19 2.86
N ALA A 239 11.40 7.55 3.64
CA ALA A 239 12.65 6.99 3.13
C ALA A 239 12.41 5.82 2.16
N TYR A 240 11.45 4.95 2.47
CA TYR A 240 11.09 3.83 1.61
C TYR A 240 10.58 4.29 0.24
N LEU A 241 9.70 5.30 0.19
CA LEU A 241 9.19 5.85 -1.08
C LEU A 241 10.31 6.41 -1.96
N LEU A 242 11.20 7.24 -1.41
CA LEU A 242 12.32 7.77 -2.18
C LEU A 242 13.31 6.67 -2.60
N GLY A 243 13.50 5.65 -1.75
CA GLY A 243 14.31 4.48 -2.09
C GLY A 243 13.76 3.68 -3.26
N THR A 244 12.44 3.42 -3.26
CA THR A 244 11.80 2.60 -4.31
C THR A 244 11.56 3.37 -5.60
N THR A 245 11.10 4.62 -5.53
CA THR A 245 10.73 5.42 -6.70
C THR A 245 11.91 6.13 -7.36
N ARG A 246 12.93 6.53 -6.57
CA ARG A 246 14.08 7.35 -7.04
C ARG A 246 15.43 6.74 -6.73
N LYS A 247 15.47 5.56 -6.10
CA LYS A 247 16.70 4.84 -5.69
C LYS A 247 17.60 5.66 -4.75
N LEU A 248 17.01 6.57 -3.95
CA LEU A 248 17.71 7.36 -2.98
C LEU A 248 17.82 6.64 -1.64
N GLU A 249 19.04 6.34 -1.20
CA GLU A 249 19.31 5.72 0.09
C GLU A 249 19.71 6.81 1.10
N LEU A 250 18.71 7.46 1.69
CA LEU A 250 18.95 8.57 2.60
C LEU A 250 19.64 8.10 3.89
N PRO A 251 20.71 8.79 4.35
CA PRO A 251 21.28 8.59 5.69
C PRO A 251 20.22 8.77 6.78
N ARG A 252 20.33 8.02 7.89
CA ARG A 252 19.32 7.99 8.95
C ARG A 252 18.96 9.37 9.52
N ARG A 253 19.95 10.27 9.68
CA ARG A 253 19.73 11.63 10.18
C ARG A 253 19.00 12.49 9.16
N LEU A 254 19.33 12.35 7.89
CA LEU A 254 18.60 13.02 6.79
C LEU A 254 17.16 12.51 6.69
N GLN A 255 16.91 11.21 6.89
CA GLN A 255 15.53 10.68 6.95
C GLN A 255 14.70 11.37 8.04
N ILE A 256 15.31 11.65 9.20
CA ILE A 256 14.65 12.34 10.31
C ILE A 256 14.38 13.80 9.95
N GLU A 257 15.34 14.48 9.35
CA GLU A 257 15.19 15.88 8.94
C GLU A 257 14.13 16.01 7.87
N PHE A 258 14.20 15.20 6.81
CA PHE A 258 13.25 15.26 5.71
C PHE A 258 11.82 14.87 6.14
N SER A 259 11.67 13.90 7.02
CA SER A 259 10.36 13.53 7.57
C SER A 259 9.67 14.71 8.29
N ARG A 260 10.44 15.58 8.97
CA ARG A 260 9.90 16.81 9.59
C ARG A 260 9.46 17.86 8.55
N ILE A 261 10.14 17.91 7.40
CA ILE A 261 9.79 18.81 6.30
C ILE A 261 8.48 18.35 5.66
N VAL A 262 8.37 17.06 5.39
CA VAL A 262 7.12 16.46 4.86
C VAL A 262 5.97 16.63 5.85
N GLN A 263 6.22 16.45 7.15
CA GLN A 263 5.23 16.67 8.20
C GLN A 263 4.69 18.12 8.17
N ARG A 264 5.57 19.11 8.15
CA ARG A 264 5.17 20.52 8.05
C ARG A 264 4.36 20.81 6.79
N HIS A 265 4.73 20.17 5.67
CA HIS A 265 4.00 20.32 4.42
C HIS A 265 2.58 19.73 4.53
N THR A 266 2.44 18.52 5.06
CA THR A 266 1.13 17.88 5.24
C THR A 266 0.27 18.55 6.30
N ASP A 267 0.87 19.11 7.35
CA ASP A 267 0.15 19.89 8.36
C ASP A 267 -0.39 21.21 7.79
N THR A 268 0.32 21.79 6.81
CA THR A 268 -0.08 23.07 6.19
C THR A 268 -1.12 22.90 5.10
N TYR A 269 -0.94 21.91 4.24
CA TYR A 269 -1.77 21.75 3.03
C TYR A 269 -2.78 20.60 3.13
N GLY A 270 -2.67 19.75 4.15
CA GLY A 270 -3.50 18.56 4.33
C GLY A 270 -3.21 17.48 3.28
N GLY A 271 -3.95 16.38 3.37
CA GLY A 271 -3.96 15.32 2.36
C GLY A 271 -2.82 14.31 2.48
N GLU A 272 -2.79 13.43 1.51
CA GLU A 272 -1.77 12.39 1.32
C GLU A 272 -0.73 12.88 0.31
N VAL A 273 0.51 12.43 0.48
CA VAL A 273 1.64 12.75 -0.39
C VAL A 273 2.07 11.47 -1.11
N ASP A 274 1.85 11.42 -2.40
CA ASP A 274 2.34 10.33 -3.26
C ASP A 274 3.85 10.46 -3.55
N GLY A 275 4.40 9.50 -4.29
CA GLY A 275 5.83 9.47 -4.59
C GLY A 275 6.32 10.66 -5.41
N ASP A 276 5.51 11.19 -6.33
CA ASP A 276 5.89 12.34 -7.17
C ASP A 276 5.80 13.64 -6.39
N ARG A 277 4.79 13.79 -5.55
CA ARG A 277 4.70 14.93 -4.64
C ARG A 277 5.80 14.93 -3.60
N LEU A 278 6.12 13.74 -3.06
CA LEU A 278 7.25 13.58 -2.12
C LEU A 278 8.58 13.95 -2.78
N TRP A 279 8.78 13.54 -4.03
CA TRP A 279 9.95 13.94 -4.82
C TRP A 279 10.00 15.45 -5.03
N SER A 280 8.88 16.10 -5.35
CA SER A 280 8.82 17.56 -5.51
C SER A 280 9.23 18.26 -4.21
N ILE A 281 8.70 17.84 -3.05
CA ILE A 281 9.08 18.40 -1.73
C ILE A 281 10.58 18.19 -1.47
N PHE A 282 11.11 17.01 -1.80
CA PHE A 282 12.53 16.71 -1.63
C PHE A 282 13.41 17.58 -2.54
N ALA A 283 13.04 17.69 -3.81
CA ALA A 283 13.77 18.49 -4.78
C ALA A 283 13.75 19.97 -4.42
N ASP A 284 12.59 20.50 -4.04
CA ASP A 284 12.43 21.90 -3.61
C ASP A 284 13.26 22.24 -2.35
N GLU A 285 13.46 21.25 -1.47
CA GLU A 285 14.21 21.48 -0.24
C GLU A 285 15.72 21.32 -0.42
N TYR A 286 16.16 20.29 -1.16
CA TYR A 286 17.57 19.87 -1.16
C TYR A 286 18.29 20.05 -2.49
N LEU A 287 17.59 20.01 -3.63
CA LEU A 287 18.25 20.01 -4.93
C LEU A 287 18.26 21.40 -5.56
N PRO A 288 19.40 21.83 -6.13
CA PRO A 288 19.43 23.07 -6.90
C PRO A 288 18.50 22.98 -8.09
N ALA A 289 17.81 24.06 -8.37
CA ALA A 289 16.84 24.19 -9.44
C ALA A 289 17.48 24.18 -10.84
N ALA A 290 18.22 23.14 -11.16
CA ALA A 290 18.72 22.92 -12.54
C ALA A 290 17.59 22.75 -13.57
N ALA A 291 16.32 22.73 -13.12
CA ALA A 291 15.11 22.57 -13.92
C ALA A 291 14.05 23.64 -13.66
N ALA A 292 14.29 24.63 -12.79
CA ALA A 292 13.32 25.70 -12.55
C ALA A 292 13.43 26.79 -13.62
N PRO A 293 12.30 27.41 -14.01
CA PRO A 293 12.32 28.63 -14.86
C PRO A 293 13.18 29.72 -14.23
N GLU A 294 13.86 30.53 -15.04
CA GLU A 294 14.80 31.58 -14.59
C GLU A 294 14.22 32.51 -13.49
N ALA A 295 12.91 32.69 -13.45
CA ALA A 295 12.23 33.49 -12.43
C ALA A 295 12.21 32.85 -11.02
N GLU A 296 12.45 31.54 -10.90
CA GLU A 296 12.47 30.80 -9.63
C GLU A 296 13.89 30.53 -9.10
N LEU A 297 14.94 30.76 -9.91
CA LEU A 297 16.34 30.61 -9.51
C LEU A 297 16.71 31.46 -8.29
N SER A 298 16.10 32.65 -8.14
CA SER A 298 16.29 33.53 -6.99
C SER A 298 15.79 32.96 -5.65
N ARG A 299 14.99 31.89 -5.68
CA ARG A 299 14.51 31.20 -4.47
C ARG A 299 15.50 30.19 -3.92
N TRP A 300 16.50 29.78 -4.72
CA TRP A 300 17.29 28.60 -4.38
C TRP A 300 18.47 28.86 -3.46
N GLY A 301 18.89 30.09 -3.35
CA GLY A 301 19.90 30.51 -2.39
C GLY A 301 20.98 31.38 -3.03
N ARG A 302 21.94 31.71 -2.19
CA ARG A 302 23.01 32.66 -2.51
C ARG A 302 24.03 32.12 -3.51
N PHE A 303 24.34 30.79 -3.41
CA PHE A 303 25.44 30.20 -4.15
C PHE A 303 24.95 29.24 -5.25
N GLU A 304 25.61 29.32 -6.45
CA GLU A 304 25.42 28.39 -7.53
C GLU A 304 26.80 27.90 -8.05
N LEU A 305 26.98 26.60 -8.15
CA LEU A 305 28.20 25.99 -8.71
C LEU A 305 28.14 26.02 -10.24
N ARG A 306 29.10 26.70 -10.89
CA ARG A 306 29.23 26.75 -12.35
C ARG A 306 30.24 25.76 -12.88
N GLY A 307 31.35 25.54 -12.17
CA GLY A 307 32.38 24.60 -12.55
C GLY A 307 33.45 24.43 -11.50
N ALA A 308 34.17 23.34 -11.58
CA ALA A 308 35.30 23.07 -10.71
C ALA A 308 36.39 22.33 -11.47
N THR A 309 37.64 22.71 -11.27
CA THR A 309 38.82 22.04 -11.81
C THR A 309 39.72 21.64 -10.65
N LEU A 310 39.94 20.33 -10.49
CA LEU A 310 40.83 19.78 -9.50
C LEU A 310 42.17 19.46 -10.15
N THR A 311 43.27 19.93 -9.58
CA THR A 311 44.63 19.62 -9.99
C THR A 311 45.36 18.95 -8.82
N SER A 312 45.79 17.70 -9.02
CA SER A 312 46.60 16.97 -8.06
C SER A 312 48.04 16.92 -8.62
N THR A 313 49.01 17.33 -7.84
CA THR A 313 50.43 17.18 -8.14
C THR A 313 50.97 15.94 -7.43
N GLY A 314 51.11 14.92 -8.19
CA GLY A 314 51.72 13.58 -8.10
C GLY A 314 52.05 12.96 -6.72
N ASP A 315 52.85 13.51 -5.86
CA ASP A 315 53.32 12.88 -4.63
C ASP A 315 52.95 13.63 -3.31
N ASP A 316 52.27 14.77 -3.42
CA ASP A 316 51.78 15.51 -2.26
C ASP A 316 50.30 15.22 -2.03
N GLU A 317 49.90 15.00 -0.77
CA GLU A 317 48.55 14.68 -0.28
C GLU A 317 47.55 15.84 -0.57
N ASP A 318 48.01 17.03 -0.97
CA ASP A 318 47.20 18.21 -1.16
C ASP A 318 46.65 18.34 -2.60
N SER A 319 45.33 18.49 -2.69
CA SER A 319 44.62 18.81 -3.95
C SER A 319 44.37 20.32 -4.07
N THR A 320 44.72 20.92 -5.18
CA THR A 320 44.40 22.32 -5.49
C THR A 320 43.10 22.34 -6.31
N LEU A 321 42.10 23.05 -5.82
CA LEU A 321 40.80 23.22 -6.45
C LEU A 321 40.65 24.66 -6.91
N THR A 322 40.30 24.85 -8.17
CA THR A 322 39.76 26.11 -8.71
C THR A 322 38.29 25.92 -9.00
N VAL A 323 37.44 26.72 -8.34
CA VAL A 323 36.00 26.65 -8.49
C VAL A 323 35.42 27.95 -8.99
N THR A 324 34.47 27.86 -9.92
CA THR A 324 33.65 28.98 -10.39
C THR A 324 32.28 28.91 -9.76
N LEU A 325 31.95 29.91 -8.98
CA LEU A 325 30.68 30.05 -8.27
C LEU A 325 29.99 31.35 -8.67
N VAL A 326 28.64 31.34 -8.65
CA VAL A 326 27.86 32.58 -8.57
C VAL A 326 27.53 32.82 -7.10
N ASP A 327 27.85 33.98 -6.56
CA ASP A 327 27.58 34.44 -5.19
C ASP A 327 26.67 35.66 -5.27
N GLY A 328 25.39 35.49 -4.94
CA GLY A 328 24.42 36.58 -4.97
C GLY A 328 24.25 37.24 -6.37
N GLY A 329 24.49 36.50 -7.44
CA GLY A 329 24.41 36.98 -8.83
C GLY A 329 25.76 37.39 -9.45
N GLU A 330 26.84 37.43 -8.67
CA GLU A 330 28.19 37.75 -9.16
C GLU A 330 29.01 36.46 -9.32
N GLU A 331 29.65 36.30 -10.49
CA GLU A 331 30.59 35.18 -10.74
C GLU A 331 31.89 35.40 -10.01
N LYS A 332 32.35 34.41 -9.26
CA LYS A 332 33.61 34.39 -8.52
C LYS A 332 34.42 33.17 -8.87
N HIS A 333 35.72 33.39 -8.99
CA HIS A 333 36.69 32.32 -9.15
C HIS A 333 37.50 32.19 -7.85
N LEU A 334 37.38 31.07 -7.19
CA LEU A 334 38.04 30.80 -5.92
C LEU A 334 39.05 29.68 -6.14
N THR A 335 40.22 29.78 -5.49
CA THR A 335 41.25 28.75 -5.54
C THR A 335 41.70 28.44 -4.11
N ALA A 336 41.70 27.18 -3.75
CA ALA A 336 42.17 26.73 -2.44
C ALA A 336 42.80 25.33 -2.54
N SER A 337 43.58 24.98 -1.52
CA SER A 337 44.15 23.63 -1.39
C SER A 337 43.64 22.97 -0.12
N GLY A 338 43.58 21.64 -0.13
CA GLY A 338 43.14 20.83 1.01
C GLY A 338 43.51 19.38 0.85
N ASN A 339 43.32 18.58 1.90
CA ASN A 339 43.64 17.13 1.95
C ASN A 339 42.83 16.29 0.93
N GLY A 340 41.92 16.92 0.19
CA GLY A 340 41.10 16.28 -0.81
C GLY A 340 40.08 17.27 -1.39
N PRO A 341 39.30 16.84 -2.39
CA PRO A 341 38.39 17.72 -3.11
C PRO A 341 37.39 18.48 -2.23
N LEU A 342 36.78 17.80 -1.24
CA LEU A 342 35.79 18.42 -0.35
C LEU A 342 36.44 19.42 0.63
N ASP A 343 37.62 19.12 1.16
CA ASP A 343 38.35 20.01 2.06
C ASP A 343 38.82 21.26 1.33
N ALA A 344 39.37 21.11 0.13
CA ALA A 344 39.73 22.23 -0.72
C ALA A 344 38.50 23.10 -1.08
N PHE A 345 37.34 22.47 -1.31
CA PHE A 345 36.10 23.18 -1.64
C PHE A 345 35.57 24.00 -0.45
N VAL A 346 35.56 23.42 0.75
CA VAL A 346 35.18 24.12 1.99
C VAL A 346 36.11 25.30 2.25
N THR A 347 37.44 25.09 2.14
CA THR A 347 38.45 26.15 2.28
C THR A 347 38.24 27.27 1.27
N ALA A 348 37.86 26.95 0.02
CA ALA A 348 37.52 27.96 -0.97
C ALA A 348 36.30 28.79 -0.58
N LEU A 349 35.26 28.13 -0.05
CA LEU A 349 34.02 28.79 0.40
C LEU A 349 34.22 29.68 1.62
N GLU A 350 35.11 29.31 2.56
CA GLU A 350 35.45 30.14 3.73
C GLU A 350 35.99 31.52 3.33
N SER A 351 36.64 31.62 2.17
CA SER A 351 37.08 32.91 1.63
C SER A 351 35.94 33.88 1.30
N THR A 352 34.70 33.39 1.24
CA THR A 352 33.47 34.20 1.07
C THR A 352 32.89 34.71 2.41
N GLY A 353 33.56 34.42 3.53
CA GLY A 353 33.15 34.83 4.86
C GLY A 353 32.20 33.87 5.57
N LEU A 354 32.00 32.68 5.05
CA LEU A 354 31.21 31.61 5.67
C LEU A 354 32.06 30.72 6.55
N SER A 355 31.52 30.23 7.65
CA SER A 355 32.11 29.14 8.43
C SER A 355 31.39 27.83 8.10
N VAL A 356 32.08 26.92 7.45
CA VAL A 356 31.53 25.64 6.98
C VAL A 356 32.34 24.48 7.54
N ARG A 357 31.69 23.54 8.19
CA ARG A 357 32.32 22.30 8.68
C ARG A 357 31.50 21.09 8.28
N ILE A 358 32.13 20.11 7.60
CA ILE A 358 31.51 18.85 7.25
C ILE A 358 31.48 17.94 8.49
N LEU A 359 30.32 17.40 8.83
CA LEU A 359 30.09 16.52 9.97
C LEU A 359 29.91 15.06 9.59
N ASP A 360 29.26 14.82 8.44
CA ASP A 360 29.01 13.49 7.90
C ASP A 360 28.91 13.53 6.37
N TYR A 361 29.28 12.43 5.73
CA TYR A 361 29.30 12.33 4.27
C TYR A 361 28.97 10.90 3.84
N VAL A 362 27.99 10.77 2.94
CA VAL A 362 27.59 9.49 2.34
C VAL A 362 27.31 9.71 0.85
N GLU A 363 27.69 8.75 0.03
CA GLU A 363 27.39 8.73 -1.40
C GLU A 363 27.03 7.34 -1.89
N HIS A 364 26.26 7.27 -2.96
CA HIS A 364 25.99 6.04 -3.70
C HIS A 364 25.56 6.32 -5.15
N ALA A 365 25.65 5.29 -5.99
CA ALA A 365 25.20 5.37 -7.38
C ALA A 365 23.68 5.17 -7.47
N LEU A 366 22.98 6.00 -8.24
CA LEU A 366 21.54 5.90 -8.50
C LEU A 366 21.18 4.86 -9.56
N SER A 367 22.15 4.43 -10.37
CA SER A 367 21.96 3.43 -11.43
C SER A 367 23.28 2.72 -11.72
N GLU A 368 23.21 1.60 -12.41
CA GLU A 368 24.36 0.91 -12.94
C GLU A 368 24.73 1.44 -14.33
N GLY A 369 26.02 1.32 -14.71
CA GLY A 369 26.51 1.66 -16.04
C GLY A 369 27.28 2.97 -16.13
N ARG A 370 27.75 3.32 -17.36
CA ARG A 370 28.63 4.46 -17.62
C ARG A 370 27.99 5.83 -17.39
N ASP A 371 26.66 5.90 -17.53
CA ASP A 371 25.88 7.13 -17.38
C ASP A 371 25.22 7.21 -15.97
N ALA A 372 25.69 6.40 -15.02
CA ALA A 372 25.22 6.41 -13.65
C ALA A 372 25.44 7.78 -13.02
N LYS A 373 24.37 8.28 -12.36
CA LYS A 373 24.49 9.48 -11.52
C LYS A 373 24.83 9.06 -10.09
N ALA A 374 25.65 9.84 -9.41
CA ALA A 374 25.88 9.73 -7.98
C ALA A 374 24.95 10.67 -7.21
N ALA A 375 24.45 10.19 -6.08
CA ALA A 375 23.84 11.02 -5.06
C ALA A 375 24.80 11.15 -3.88
N SER A 376 25.10 12.38 -3.50
CA SER A 376 25.91 12.71 -2.34
C SER A 376 25.07 13.43 -1.29
N TYR A 377 25.26 13.05 -0.03
CA TYR A 377 24.58 13.61 1.14
C TYR A 377 25.66 14.12 2.10
N VAL A 378 25.58 15.38 2.48
CA VAL A 378 26.57 16.01 3.35
C VAL A 378 25.84 16.68 4.53
N GLU A 379 26.19 16.31 5.75
CA GLU A 379 25.79 17.04 6.94
C GLU A 379 26.82 18.12 7.21
N CYS A 380 26.41 19.38 7.15
CA CYS A 380 27.28 20.54 7.40
C CYS A 380 26.82 21.33 8.60
N GLU A 381 27.78 21.86 9.35
CA GLU A 381 27.57 23.00 10.21
C GLU A 381 27.94 24.28 9.42
N VAL A 382 26.98 25.14 9.21
CA VAL A 382 27.13 26.42 8.49
C VAL A 382 26.75 27.54 9.44
N ASP A 383 27.69 28.41 9.83
CA ASP A 383 27.48 29.51 10.76
C ASP A 383 26.75 29.08 12.06
N GLY A 384 27.06 27.88 12.57
CA GLY A 384 26.48 27.29 13.78
C GLY A 384 25.16 26.55 13.59
N GLN A 385 24.64 26.45 12.37
CA GLN A 385 23.44 25.64 12.03
C GLN A 385 23.86 24.31 11.41
N VAL A 386 23.31 23.21 11.92
CA VAL A 386 23.58 21.87 11.38
C VAL A 386 22.43 21.46 10.44
N LEU A 387 22.76 21.22 9.19
CA LEU A 387 21.83 20.93 8.10
C LEU A 387 22.40 19.88 7.14
N TRP A 388 21.50 19.11 6.53
CA TRP A 388 21.88 18.25 5.42
C TRP A 388 21.75 18.99 4.07
N GLY A 389 22.69 18.69 3.17
CA GLY A 389 22.60 19.05 1.77
C GLY A 389 22.67 17.81 0.89
N VAL A 390 22.09 17.89 -0.30
CA VAL A 390 22.04 16.80 -1.28
C VAL A 390 22.49 17.30 -2.63
N GLY A 391 23.32 16.51 -3.31
CA GLY A 391 23.75 16.76 -4.68
C GLY A 391 23.59 15.52 -5.54
N ILE A 392 23.14 15.69 -6.77
CA ILE A 392 23.02 14.64 -7.76
C ILE A 392 23.75 15.07 -9.03
N ASP A 393 24.72 14.26 -9.47
CA ASP A 393 25.51 14.56 -10.68
C ASP A 393 26.12 13.26 -11.25
N PRO A 394 26.43 13.19 -12.55
CA PRO A 394 27.24 12.09 -13.12
C PRO A 394 28.66 12.03 -12.53
N SER A 395 29.22 13.15 -12.10
CA SER A 395 30.50 13.22 -11.41
C SER A 395 30.32 13.15 -9.90
N ILE A 396 30.90 12.18 -9.24
CA ILE A 396 30.91 12.00 -7.77
C ILE A 396 31.40 13.28 -7.08
N THR A 397 32.51 13.85 -7.54
CA THR A 397 33.07 15.09 -6.97
C THR A 397 32.13 16.27 -7.13
N THR A 398 31.48 16.41 -8.28
CA THR A 398 30.50 17.48 -8.53
C THR A 398 29.24 17.29 -7.70
N SER A 399 28.77 16.05 -7.53
CA SER A 399 27.60 15.77 -6.67
C SER A 399 27.89 16.15 -5.22
N SER A 400 29.12 15.91 -4.73
CA SER A 400 29.55 16.29 -3.38
C SER A 400 29.62 17.80 -3.20
N PHE A 401 30.15 18.54 -4.16
CA PHE A 401 30.15 20.02 -4.12
C PHE A 401 28.74 20.59 -4.14
N LYS A 402 27.85 20.03 -4.97
CA LYS A 402 26.43 20.40 -5.00
C LYS A 402 25.75 20.14 -3.64
N ALA A 403 26.12 19.05 -2.96
CA ALA A 403 25.58 18.75 -1.64
C ALA A 403 26.02 19.81 -0.60
N VAL A 404 27.26 20.24 -0.59
CA VAL A 404 27.75 21.32 0.29
C VAL A 404 27.03 22.65 -0.03
N ILE A 405 26.91 23.03 -1.31
CA ILE A 405 26.16 24.22 -1.73
C ILE A 405 24.69 24.14 -1.29
N SER A 406 24.08 22.95 -1.40
CA SER A 406 22.72 22.71 -0.92
C SER A 406 22.57 23.02 0.57
N ALA A 407 23.46 22.50 1.43
CA ALA A 407 23.45 22.76 2.85
C ALA A 407 23.62 24.27 3.16
N ILE A 408 24.58 24.93 2.52
CA ILE A 408 24.86 26.35 2.69
C ILE A 408 23.66 27.21 2.30
N ASN A 409 23.09 27.00 1.12
CA ASN A 409 21.94 27.75 0.65
C ASN A 409 20.72 27.56 1.56
N ARG A 410 20.54 26.37 2.13
CA ARG A 410 19.48 26.10 3.11
C ARG A 410 19.72 26.82 4.43
N ALA A 411 20.96 26.93 4.88
CA ALA A 411 21.29 27.68 6.10
C ALA A 411 21.10 29.19 5.95
N LEU A 412 21.22 29.71 4.72
CA LEU A 412 21.11 31.13 4.41
C LEU A 412 19.69 31.59 3.98
N ARG A 413 18.73 30.65 3.93
CA ARG A 413 17.29 30.98 3.71
C ARG A 413 16.70 31.59 4.97
#